data_b6caec37bba21ed2286bd0e640f8a93b
#
_entry.id   b6caec37bba21ed2286bd0e640f8a93b
#
_cell.length_a   1.000
_cell.length_b   1.000
_cell.length_c   1.000
_cell.angle_alpha   90.00
_cell.angle_beta   90.00
_cell.angle_gamma   90.00
#
_symmetry.space_group_name_H-M   'P 1'
#
loop_
_entity.id
_entity.type
_entity.pdbx_description
1 polymer ?
#
loop_
_entity_poly.entity_id
_entity_poly.type
_entity_poly.pdbx_seq_one_letter_code
_entity_poly.pdbx_strand_id
1 'polypeptide(L)'
;MLLVLAFSLGSLAHDAQGTVLSSLEGRSGRLVATLDLAPAFPQDLQKRLSNGLTNVIDLHVALLPEHGQGAVALYVREVDVLYDVWEESYGVTVKDPASPRGRMRAFRRFDELRAFLTDARDLDLGPLTALGGGRWVVQTRVELNPVSKELLERTREFIANPAMAGRGGAPSRSVLGAMASYLLKSADPGADVHLFRSRPFTAQEVAAR
;
A
#
# COMPACT_ATOMS: atom_id res chain seq x y z
N MET A 1 -51.62 -1.88 22.44
CA MET A 1 -50.32 -2.43 22.79
C MET A 1 -49.53 -2.61 21.49
N LEU A 2 -48.75 -1.58 21.10
CA LEU A 2 -48.06 -1.53 19.82
C LEU A 2 -46.60 -1.90 20.05
N LEU A 3 -46.18 -3.05 19.50
CA LEU A 3 -44.81 -3.57 19.62
C LEU A 3 -43.95 -2.94 18.51
N VAL A 4 -43.08 -2.01 18.87
CA VAL A 4 -42.10 -1.41 17.95
C VAL A 4 -40.89 -2.32 17.92
N LEU A 5 -40.72 -3.08 16.83
CA LEU A 5 -39.49 -3.83 16.54
C LEU A 5 -38.46 -2.84 16.02
N ALA A 6 -37.50 -2.49 16.87
CA ALA A 6 -36.30 -1.78 16.47
C ALA A 6 -35.37 -2.75 15.73
N PHE A 7 -35.30 -2.64 14.41
CA PHE A 7 -34.24 -3.25 13.61
C PHE A 7 -32.96 -2.47 13.86
N SER A 8 -32.07 -3.02 14.68
CA SER A 8 -30.68 -2.56 14.74
C SER A 8 -29.98 -2.97 13.46
N LEU A 9 -29.77 -2.02 12.56
CA LEU A 9 -28.80 -2.15 11.47
C LEU A 9 -27.41 -2.29 12.09
N GLY A 10 -26.98 -3.53 12.27
CA GLY A 10 -25.61 -3.86 12.56
C GLY A 10 -24.74 -3.38 11.41
N SER A 11 -24.04 -2.26 11.63
CA SER A 11 -22.95 -1.82 10.79
C SER A 11 -21.91 -2.94 10.82
N LEU A 12 -21.81 -3.72 9.74
CA LEU A 12 -20.66 -4.56 9.47
C LEU A 12 -19.48 -3.62 9.17
N ALA A 13 -18.92 -3.04 10.25
CA ALA A 13 -17.58 -2.50 10.22
C ALA A 13 -16.67 -3.68 9.91
N HIS A 14 -16.21 -3.76 8.67
CA HIS A 14 -15.08 -4.62 8.30
C HIS A 14 -13.91 -4.14 9.14
N ASP A 15 -13.53 -4.93 10.13
CA ASP A 15 -12.41 -4.66 11.03
C ASP A 15 -11.18 -4.37 10.17
N ALA A 16 -10.71 -3.13 10.22
CA ALA A 16 -9.40 -2.78 9.72
C ALA A 16 -8.40 -3.63 10.52
N GLN A 17 -7.85 -4.66 9.85
CA GLN A 17 -6.83 -5.53 10.42
C GLN A 17 -5.70 -4.62 10.89
N GLY A 18 -5.48 -4.45 12.16
CA GLY A 18 -4.37 -3.79 12.84
C GLY A 18 -3.63 -2.68 12.08
N THR A 19 -2.49 -2.27 12.60
CA THR A 19 -1.59 -1.37 11.87
C THR A 19 -0.34 -2.14 11.44
N VAL A 20 0.13 -1.90 10.21
CA VAL A 20 1.44 -2.35 9.70
C VAL A 20 2.49 -1.24 9.78
N LEU A 21 2.10 -0.03 10.21
CA LEU A 21 3.00 1.12 10.33
C LEU A 21 3.93 0.91 11.53
N SER A 22 5.23 0.67 11.24
CA SER A 22 6.28 0.48 12.23
C SER A 22 6.88 1.81 12.68
N SER A 23 7.16 2.72 11.74
CA SER A 23 7.59 4.08 12.05
C SER A 23 7.07 5.09 11.04
N LEU A 24 6.95 6.34 11.49
CA LEU A 24 6.62 7.50 10.68
C LEU A 24 7.45 8.67 11.16
N GLU A 25 8.27 9.23 10.27
CA GLU A 25 9.28 10.23 10.62
C GLU A 25 9.29 11.39 9.64
N GLY A 26 9.60 12.57 10.16
CA GLY A 26 9.98 13.73 9.36
C GLY A 26 11.48 13.71 9.07
N ARG A 27 11.88 13.42 7.83
CA ARG A 27 13.28 13.40 7.43
C ARG A 27 13.53 14.40 6.30
N SER A 28 14.40 15.38 6.53
CA SER A 28 14.73 16.42 5.53
C SER A 28 13.50 17.11 4.93
N GLY A 29 12.48 17.41 5.75
CA GLY A 29 11.25 18.05 5.32
C GLY A 29 10.27 17.14 4.57
N ARG A 30 10.54 15.85 4.52
CA ARG A 30 9.66 14.83 3.92
C ARG A 30 9.12 13.88 4.97
N LEU A 31 7.93 13.35 4.72
CA LEU A 31 7.30 12.33 5.53
C LEU A 31 7.74 10.96 5.02
N VAL A 32 8.43 10.20 5.87
CA VAL A 32 8.96 8.87 5.54
C VAL A 32 8.32 7.82 6.44
N ALA A 33 7.80 6.75 5.84
CA ALA A 33 7.18 5.65 6.55
C ALA A 33 7.98 4.36 6.42
N THR A 34 7.94 3.53 7.46
CA THR A 34 8.39 2.14 7.45
C THR A 34 7.22 1.25 7.83
N LEU A 35 7.01 0.18 7.06
CA LEU A 35 5.92 -0.75 7.26
C LEU A 35 6.45 -2.17 7.48
N ASP A 36 5.84 -2.89 8.43
CA ASP A 36 5.96 -4.34 8.54
C ASP A 36 4.72 -4.97 7.90
N LEU A 37 4.90 -5.52 6.70
CA LEU A 37 3.83 -6.12 5.92
C LEU A 37 3.61 -7.61 6.21
N ALA A 38 4.28 -8.19 7.20
CA ALA A 38 4.12 -9.60 7.55
C ALA A 38 2.65 -10.02 7.76
N PRO A 39 1.78 -9.20 8.37
CA PRO A 39 0.36 -9.54 8.53
C PRO A 39 -0.44 -9.61 7.22
N ALA A 40 0.07 -9.02 6.12
CA ALA A 40 -0.59 -9.07 4.82
C ALA A 40 -0.32 -10.36 4.05
N PHE A 41 0.64 -11.17 4.49
CA PHE A 41 1.04 -12.35 3.75
C PHE A 41 0.56 -13.64 4.40
N PRO A 42 -0.12 -14.54 3.64
CA PRO A 42 -0.63 -15.79 4.16
C PRO A 42 0.49 -16.78 4.49
N GLN A 43 0.17 -17.78 5.31
CA GLN A 43 1.15 -18.81 5.70
C GLN A 43 1.60 -19.67 4.50
N ASP A 44 0.72 -19.85 3.50
CA ASP A 44 0.99 -20.61 2.28
C ASP A 44 1.64 -19.79 1.15
N LEU A 45 2.15 -18.57 1.45
CA LEU A 45 2.78 -17.69 0.48
C LEU A 45 3.86 -18.38 -0.36
N GLN A 46 4.71 -19.20 0.28
CA GLN A 46 5.76 -19.95 -0.43
C GLN A 46 5.16 -20.83 -1.54
N LYS A 47 4.12 -21.60 -1.22
CA LYS A 47 3.45 -22.46 -2.19
C LYS A 47 2.87 -21.65 -3.35
N ARG A 48 2.30 -20.49 -3.07
CA ARG A 48 1.72 -19.60 -4.08
C ARG A 48 2.79 -19.04 -5.01
N LEU A 49 3.90 -18.57 -4.46
CA LEU A 49 4.98 -17.95 -5.24
C LEU A 49 5.84 -18.98 -6.00
N SER A 50 5.81 -20.27 -5.62
CA SER A 50 6.61 -21.33 -6.24
C SER A 50 5.87 -22.10 -7.35
N ASN A 51 4.79 -21.55 -7.89
CA ASN A 51 3.96 -22.20 -8.91
C ASN A 51 4.50 -22.07 -10.34
N GLY A 52 5.64 -21.41 -10.55
CA GLY A 52 6.24 -21.14 -11.86
C GLY A 52 5.52 -20.06 -12.68
N LEU A 53 4.50 -19.42 -12.13
CA LEU A 53 3.82 -18.28 -12.74
C LEU A 53 4.33 -16.97 -12.13
N THR A 54 4.23 -15.88 -12.89
CA THR A 54 4.49 -14.55 -12.34
C THR A 54 3.38 -14.18 -11.36
N ASN A 55 3.76 -13.93 -10.12
CA ASN A 55 2.89 -13.41 -9.09
C ASN A 55 3.16 -11.92 -8.92
N VAL A 56 2.10 -11.12 -8.83
CA VAL A 56 2.17 -9.67 -8.68
C VAL A 56 1.70 -9.30 -7.28
N ILE A 57 2.47 -8.44 -6.62
CA ILE A 57 2.16 -7.90 -5.30
C ILE A 57 2.11 -6.38 -5.43
N ASP A 58 0.93 -5.81 -5.22
CA ASP A 58 0.73 -4.37 -5.23
C ASP A 58 0.66 -3.82 -3.81
N LEU A 59 1.49 -2.83 -3.52
CA LEU A 59 1.48 -2.06 -2.29
C LEU A 59 1.08 -0.62 -2.60
N HIS A 60 -0.02 -0.19 -2.00
CA HIS A 60 -0.46 1.21 -2.04
C HIS A 60 -0.45 1.78 -0.62
N VAL A 61 0.21 2.92 -0.45
CA VAL A 61 0.26 3.63 0.83
C VAL A 61 -0.24 5.05 0.60
N ALA A 62 -1.33 5.40 1.25
CA ALA A 62 -1.94 6.73 1.12
C ALA A 62 -1.95 7.48 2.43
N LEU A 63 -1.72 8.79 2.35
CA LEU A 63 -1.87 9.73 3.43
C LEU A 63 -3.23 10.42 3.29
N LEU A 64 -4.09 10.21 4.28
CA LEU A 64 -5.48 10.69 4.29
C LEU A 64 -5.72 11.59 5.51
N PRO A 65 -6.59 12.62 5.42
CA PRO A 65 -7.10 13.25 6.62
C PRO A 65 -7.90 12.24 7.46
N GLU A 66 -7.84 12.34 8.79
CA GLU A 66 -8.58 11.45 9.70
C GLU A 66 -10.09 11.47 9.40
N HIS A 67 -10.61 12.67 9.19
CA HIS A 67 -11.99 12.93 8.78
C HIS A 67 -11.97 13.66 7.45
N GLY A 68 -12.48 13.03 6.42
CA GLY A 68 -12.54 13.62 5.10
C GLY A 68 -12.30 12.62 3.98
N GLN A 69 -12.38 13.13 2.77
CA GLN A 69 -12.16 12.33 1.55
C GLN A 69 -10.97 12.91 0.77
N GLY A 70 -10.22 12.01 0.15
CA GLY A 70 -9.10 12.34 -0.73
C GLY A 70 -7.74 12.17 -0.07
N ALA A 71 -6.86 11.45 -0.74
CA ALA A 71 -5.47 11.33 -0.36
C ALA A 71 -4.71 12.62 -0.71
N VAL A 72 -3.81 13.04 0.17
CA VAL A 72 -2.89 14.16 -0.10
C VAL A 72 -1.54 13.67 -0.60
N ALA A 73 -1.22 12.42 -0.36
CA ALA A 73 -0.06 11.74 -0.91
C ALA A 73 -0.37 10.26 -1.16
N LEU A 74 0.36 9.69 -2.11
CA LEU A 74 0.24 8.29 -2.49
C LEU A 74 1.62 7.75 -2.87
N TYR A 75 1.98 6.62 -2.29
CA TYR A 75 3.12 5.80 -2.68
C TYR A 75 2.60 4.49 -3.25
N VAL A 76 3.15 4.06 -4.39
CA VAL A 76 2.79 2.80 -5.05
C VAL A 76 4.06 2.00 -5.31
N ARG A 77 4.01 0.69 -5.02
CA ARG A 77 5.06 -0.27 -5.37
C ARG A 77 4.41 -1.51 -5.96
N GLU A 78 4.88 -1.93 -7.11
CA GLU A 78 4.56 -3.22 -7.75
C GLU A 78 5.78 -4.14 -7.60
N VAL A 79 5.54 -5.37 -7.19
CA VAL A 79 6.58 -6.41 -7.07
C VAL A 79 6.14 -7.61 -7.87
N ASP A 80 6.84 -7.88 -8.97
CA ASP A 80 6.66 -9.10 -9.76
C ASP A 80 7.59 -10.17 -9.21
N VAL A 81 7.06 -11.34 -8.89
CA VAL A 81 7.83 -12.51 -8.41
C VAL A 81 7.62 -13.67 -9.35
N LEU A 82 8.71 -14.19 -9.93
CA LEU A 82 8.72 -15.39 -10.77
C LEU A 82 9.66 -16.42 -10.16
N TYR A 83 9.16 -17.61 -9.89
CA TYR A 83 9.99 -18.74 -9.47
C TYR A 83 10.53 -19.49 -10.69
N ASP A 84 11.85 -19.54 -10.81
CA ASP A 84 12.53 -20.37 -11.78
C ASP A 84 12.71 -21.78 -11.20
N VAL A 85 11.99 -22.75 -11.77
CA VAL A 85 12.00 -24.15 -11.30
C VAL A 85 13.32 -24.87 -11.61
N TRP A 86 14.09 -24.39 -12.59
CA TRP A 86 15.36 -24.97 -12.97
C TRP A 86 16.52 -24.48 -12.12
N GLU A 87 16.52 -23.17 -11.83
CA GLU A 87 17.53 -22.53 -11.01
C GLU A 87 17.17 -22.54 -9.51
N GLU A 88 15.99 -23.04 -9.17
CA GLU A 88 15.41 -23.08 -7.82
C GLU A 88 15.54 -21.70 -7.13
N SER A 89 15.21 -20.63 -7.87
CA SER A 89 15.39 -19.27 -7.43
C SER A 89 14.18 -18.38 -7.76
N TYR A 90 14.00 -17.32 -6.96
CA TYR A 90 12.95 -16.33 -7.17
C TYR A 90 13.54 -15.10 -7.85
N GLY A 91 13.17 -14.86 -9.11
CA GLY A 91 13.40 -13.59 -9.79
C GLY A 91 12.37 -12.56 -9.34
N VAL A 92 12.82 -11.39 -8.90
CA VAL A 92 11.96 -10.32 -8.37
C VAL A 92 12.24 -9.03 -9.13
N THR A 93 11.18 -8.41 -9.66
CA THR A 93 11.25 -7.08 -10.24
C THR A 93 10.43 -6.11 -9.38
N VAL A 94 11.07 -5.06 -8.88
CA VAL A 94 10.42 -4.03 -8.05
C VAL A 94 10.29 -2.76 -8.86
N LYS A 95 9.07 -2.27 -9.01
CA LYS A 95 8.73 -0.98 -9.61
C LYS A 95 8.16 -0.06 -8.55
N ASP A 96 8.73 1.10 -8.39
CA ASP A 96 8.31 2.14 -7.46
C ASP A 96 8.61 3.53 -8.04
N PRO A 97 8.19 4.64 -7.41
CA PRO A 97 8.46 5.98 -7.93
C PRO A 97 9.94 6.31 -8.13
N ALA A 98 10.86 5.67 -7.36
CA ALA A 98 12.30 5.84 -7.50
C ALA A 98 12.90 5.00 -8.64
N SER A 99 12.19 3.93 -9.06
CA SER A 99 12.63 3.01 -10.10
C SER A 99 11.47 2.54 -10.97
N PRO A 100 10.88 3.42 -11.82
CA PRO A 100 9.71 3.09 -12.63
C PRO A 100 9.96 2.00 -13.67
N ARG A 101 11.23 1.86 -14.13
CA ARG A 101 11.65 0.81 -15.08
C ARG A 101 11.83 -0.55 -14.42
N GLY A 102 11.79 -0.60 -13.08
CA GLY A 102 12.00 -1.78 -12.28
C GLY A 102 13.47 -2.00 -11.92
N ARG A 103 13.67 -2.54 -10.72
CA ARG A 103 14.96 -3.06 -10.24
C ARG A 103 14.83 -4.55 -10.07
N MET A 104 15.74 -5.32 -10.65
CA MET A 104 15.76 -6.77 -10.54
C MET A 104 16.60 -7.23 -9.35
N ARG A 105 16.11 -8.26 -8.68
CA ARG A 105 16.81 -9.02 -7.63
C ARG A 105 16.54 -10.50 -7.80
N ALA A 106 17.41 -11.34 -7.26
CA ALA A 106 17.20 -12.77 -7.19
C ALA A 106 17.42 -13.26 -5.75
N PHE A 107 16.59 -14.20 -5.33
CA PHE A 107 16.65 -14.84 -4.01
C PHE A 107 16.66 -16.35 -4.21
N ARG A 108 17.61 -17.03 -3.58
CA ARG A 108 17.65 -18.50 -3.59
C ARG A 108 16.81 -19.12 -2.48
N ARG A 109 16.62 -18.39 -1.40
CA ARG A 109 15.88 -18.87 -0.23
C ARG A 109 14.57 -18.10 -0.08
N PHE A 110 13.50 -18.83 0.20
CA PHE A 110 12.20 -18.22 0.44
C PHE A 110 12.20 -17.28 1.66
N ASP A 111 12.94 -17.62 2.73
CA ASP A 111 13.01 -16.77 3.92
C ASP A 111 13.59 -15.38 3.61
N GLU A 112 14.59 -15.30 2.75
CA GLU A 112 15.18 -14.04 2.30
C GLU A 112 14.18 -13.23 1.45
N LEU A 113 13.48 -13.91 0.54
CA LEU A 113 12.41 -13.30 -0.23
C LEU A 113 11.29 -12.78 0.69
N ARG A 114 10.84 -13.60 1.64
CA ARG A 114 9.79 -13.23 2.59
C ARG A 114 10.20 -12.00 3.40
N ALA A 115 11.42 -11.99 3.96
CA ALA A 115 11.94 -10.84 4.69
C ALA A 115 11.97 -9.57 3.83
N PHE A 116 12.34 -9.70 2.56
CA PHE A 116 12.32 -8.60 1.60
C PHE A 116 10.90 -8.08 1.30
N LEU A 117 9.92 -8.98 1.14
CA LEU A 117 8.54 -8.61 0.85
C LEU A 117 7.82 -7.98 2.05
N THR A 118 8.16 -8.42 3.26
CA THR A 118 7.52 -7.95 4.49
C THR A 118 8.08 -6.64 5.01
N ASP A 119 9.31 -6.29 4.65
CA ASP A 119 10.01 -5.11 5.16
C ASP A 119 10.01 -3.97 4.12
N ALA A 120 9.08 -3.05 4.26
CA ALA A 120 8.95 -1.89 3.37
C ALA A 120 9.46 -0.62 4.07
N ARG A 121 10.73 -0.27 3.82
CA ARG A 121 11.41 0.87 4.45
C ARG A 121 11.51 2.08 3.55
N ASP A 122 11.68 3.24 4.19
CA ASP A 122 11.96 4.53 3.56
C ASP A 122 10.95 4.90 2.47
N LEU A 123 9.67 4.66 2.73
CA LEU A 123 8.59 5.04 1.83
C LEU A 123 8.35 6.54 1.93
N ASP A 124 8.68 7.25 0.87
CA ASP A 124 8.49 8.70 0.80
C ASP A 124 7.01 9.03 0.51
N LEU A 125 6.32 9.54 1.51
CA LEU A 125 4.91 9.93 1.44
C LEU A 125 4.73 11.41 1.06
N GLY A 126 5.81 12.13 0.71
CA GLY A 126 5.71 13.51 0.26
C GLY A 126 6.22 14.54 1.28
N PRO A 127 6.09 15.84 0.96
CA PRO A 127 6.61 16.91 1.81
C PRO A 127 5.76 17.06 3.08
N LEU A 128 6.41 17.28 4.23
CA LEU A 128 5.73 17.55 5.50
C LEU A 128 4.80 18.79 5.41
N THR A 129 5.11 19.73 4.54
CA THR A 129 4.28 20.92 4.31
C THR A 129 2.91 20.60 3.71
N ALA A 130 2.73 19.41 3.12
CA ALA A 130 1.42 18.93 2.66
C ALA A 130 0.49 18.57 3.84
N LEU A 131 1.05 18.31 5.02
CA LEU A 131 0.32 18.13 6.25
C LEU A 131 -0.07 19.50 6.79
N GLY A 132 -1.19 20.04 6.36
CA GLY A 132 -1.76 21.24 7.00
C GLY A 132 -2.13 20.98 8.46
N GLY A 133 -2.82 21.93 9.08
CA GLY A 133 -3.41 21.70 10.41
C GLY A 133 -4.43 20.56 10.34
N GLY A 134 -4.43 19.67 11.34
CA GLY A 134 -5.38 18.57 11.43
C GLY A 134 -4.71 17.24 11.78
N ARG A 135 -5.55 16.20 11.78
CA ARG A 135 -5.10 14.83 12.06
C ARG A 135 -5.12 14.00 10.77
N TRP A 136 -4.15 13.15 10.66
CA TRP A 136 -3.85 12.36 9.47
C TRP A 136 -3.76 10.88 9.80
N VAL A 137 -4.00 10.03 8.81
CA VAL A 137 -3.81 8.58 8.91
C VAL A 137 -3.06 8.08 7.69
N VAL A 138 -2.24 7.06 7.88
CA VAL A 138 -1.65 6.28 6.80
C VAL A 138 -2.55 5.08 6.56
N GLN A 139 -3.05 4.95 5.34
CA GLN A 139 -3.79 3.78 4.88
C GLN A 139 -2.92 2.98 3.95
N THR A 140 -2.80 1.68 4.24
CA THR A 140 -2.01 0.73 3.46
C THR A 140 -2.92 -0.33 2.86
N ARG A 141 -2.77 -0.59 1.57
CA ARG A 141 -3.42 -1.69 0.85
C ARG A 141 -2.35 -2.58 0.25
N VAL A 142 -2.41 -3.87 0.54
CA VAL A 142 -1.58 -4.91 -0.07
C VAL A 142 -2.50 -5.84 -0.82
N GLU A 143 -2.17 -6.12 -2.07
CA GLU A 143 -2.95 -7.00 -2.93
C GLU A 143 -2.03 -8.02 -3.60
N LEU A 144 -2.39 -9.31 -3.49
CA LEU A 144 -1.71 -10.40 -4.17
C LEU A 144 -2.49 -10.76 -5.43
N ASN A 145 -1.78 -10.80 -6.58
CA ASN A 145 -2.35 -11.16 -7.88
C ASN A 145 -3.65 -10.40 -8.17
N PRO A 146 -3.60 -9.06 -8.26
CA PRO A 146 -4.78 -8.25 -8.50
C PRO A 146 -5.52 -8.74 -9.75
N VAL A 147 -6.80 -9.04 -9.61
CA VAL A 147 -7.62 -9.65 -10.68
C VAL A 147 -7.94 -8.64 -11.79
N SER A 148 -7.84 -7.35 -11.51
CA SER A 148 -8.19 -6.28 -12.45
C SER A 148 -6.98 -5.84 -13.27
N LYS A 149 -6.95 -6.25 -14.56
CA LYS A 149 -5.96 -5.73 -15.53
C LYS A 149 -5.98 -4.20 -15.61
N GLU A 150 -7.15 -3.58 -15.49
CA GLU A 150 -7.31 -2.13 -15.53
C GLU A 150 -6.62 -1.44 -14.35
N LEU A 151 -6.61 -2.07 -13.20
CA LEU A 151 -5.89 -1.56 -12.04
C LEU A 151 -4.38 -1.68 -12.19
N LEU A 152 -3.89 -2.81 -12.69
CA LEU A 152 -2.47 -3.00 -13.03
C LEU A 152 -2.00 -1.95 -14.03
N GLU A 153 -2.79 -1.68 -15.07
CA GLU A 153 -2.47 -0.65 -16.06
C GLU A 153 -2.41 0.74 -15.42
N ARG A 154 -3.36 1.09 -14.56
CA ARG A 154 -3.34 2.37 -13.83
C ARG A 154 -2.15 2.49 -12.86
N THR A 155 -1.81 1.41 -12.18
CA THR A 155 -0.63 1.36 -11.30
C THR A 155 0.64 1.54 -12.10
N ARG A 156 0.78 0.84 -13.24
CA ARG A 156 1.91 0.99 -14.16
C ARG A 156 2.03 2.39 -14.74
N GLU A 157 0.91 2.97 -15.15
CA GLU A 157 0.89 4.34 -15.67
C GLU A 157 1.32 5.36 -14.61
N PHE A 158 0.88 5.18 -13.36
CA PHE A 158 1.31 6.02 -12.24
C PHE A 158 2.82 5.90 -11.97
N ILE A 159 3.37 4.67 -11.99
CA ILE A 159 4.80 4.42 -11.79
C ILE A 159 5.61 4.94 -12.99
N ALA A 160 5.12 4.76 -14.22
CA ALA A 160 5.80 5.19 -15.44
C ALA A 160 5.85 6.72 -15.62
N ASN A 161 4.93 7.45 -14.98
CA ASN A 161 4.86 8.92 -15.00
C ASN A 161 5.19 9.54 -13.64
N PRO A 162 6.41 9.38 -13.12
CA PRO A 162 6.81 9.95 -11.83
C PRO A 162 6.85 11.49 -11.86
N ALA A 163 6.73 12.13 -13.03
CA ALA A 163 6.54 13.57 -13.16
C ALA A 163 5.25 14.05 -12.46
N MET A 164 4.27 13.18 -12.27
CA MET A 164 3.09 13.42 -11.46
C MET A 164 3.40 13.33 -9.94
N ALA A 165 4.46 12.61 -9.55
CA ALA A 165 4.86 12.41 -8.15
C ALA A 165 6.09 13.24 -7.72
N GLY A 166 6.94 13.68 -8.68
CA GLY A 166 8.30 14.16 -8.35
C GLY A 166 8.63 15.62 -8.63
N ARG A 167 7.78 16.35 -9.33
CA ARG A 167 7.99 17.79 -9.59
C ARG A 167 7.02 18.63 -8.79
N GLY A 168 7.15 18.70 -7.46
CA GLY A 168 6.48 19.73 -6.66
C GLY A 168 4.99 20.00 -6.93
N GLY A 169 4.40 19.30 -7.89
CA GLY A 169 3.01 19.32 -8.24
C GLY A 169 2.32 18.11 -7.61
N ALA A 170 1.43 18.35 -6.69
CA ALA A 170 0.52 17.32 -6.23
C ALA A 170 -0.12 16.65 -7.45
N PRO A 171 -0.23 15.31 -7.49
CA PRO A 171 -0.97 14.61 -8.55
C PRO A 171 -2.35 15.26 -8.68
N SER A 172 -2.86 15.34 -9.90
CA SER A 172 -4.13 16.06 -10.14
C SER A 172 -5.20 15.50 -9.19
N ARG A 173 -6.03 16.38 -8.61
CA ARG A 173 -7.11 16.00 -7.67
C ARG A 173 -7.97 14.84 -8.20
N SER A 174 -8.07 14.68 -9.52
CA SER A 174 -8.82 13.59 -10.16
C SER A 174 -8.14 12.24 -10.01
N VAL A 175 -6.80 12.16 -10.16
CA VAL A 175 -6.04 10.92 -10.01
C VAL A 175 -5.99 10.50 -8.53
N LEU A 176 -5.66 11.44 -7.63
CA LEU A 176 -5.69 11.17 -6.18
C LEU A 176 -7.10 10.80 -5.70
N GLY A 177 -8.14 11.42 -6.25
CA GLY A 177 -9.52 11.10 -5.91
C GLY A 177 -9.92 9.69 -6.36
N ALA A 178 -9.57 9.31 -7.58
CA ALA A 178 -9.84 7.96 -8.09
C ALA A 178 -9.09 6.88 -7.30
N MET A 179 -7.82 7.12 -6.97
CA MET A 179 -7.01 6.19 -6.20
C MET A 179 -7.41 6.16 -4.72
N ALA A 180 -7.81 7.30 -4.14
CA ALA A 180 -8.38 7.32 -2.79
C ALA A 180 -9.69 6.51 -2.73
N SER A 181 -10.56 6.64 -3.73
CA SER A 181 -11.78 5.83 -3.84
C SER A 181 -11.48 4.34 -3.95
N TYR A 182 -10.45 3.97 -4.71
CA TYR A 182 -9.98 2.59 -4.79
C TYR A 182 -9.43 2.07 -3.46
N LEU A 183 -8.61 2.85 -2.78
CA LEU A 183 -8.05 2.49 -1.47
C LEU A 183 -9.11 2.38 -0.38
N LEU A 184 -10.20 3.15 -0.50
CA LEU A 184 -11.33 3.11 0.42
C LEU A 184 -12.34 2.02 0.08
N LYS A 185 -12.30 1.49 -1.15
CA LYS A 185 -13.19 0.42 -1.56
C LYS A 185 -12.84 -0.85 -0.80
N SER A 186 -13.84 -1.45 -0.16
CA SER A 186 -13.72 -2.76 0.48
C SER A 186 -13.20 -3.78 -0.54
N ALA A 187 -12.39 -4.73 -0.06
CA ALA A 187 -11.91 -5.83 -0.88
C ALA A 187 -13.11 -6.61 -1.43
N ASP A 188 -13.08 -6.95 -2.72
CA ASP A 188 -14.06 -7.85 -3.28
C ASP A 188 -13.95 -9.23 -2.60
N PRO A 189 -15.08 -9.89 -2.28
CA PRO A 189 -15.04 -11.22 -1.71
C PRO A 189 -14.29 -12.18 -2.65
N GLY A 190 -13.16 -12.71 -2.18
CA GLY A 190 -12.29 -13.61 -2.96
C GLY A 190 -11.03 -12.96 -3.53
N ALA A 191 -10.86 -11.65 -3.45
CA ALA A 191 -9.59 -10.99 -3.73
C ALA A 191 -8.66 -11.10 -2.51
N ASP A 192 -7.38 -11.37 -2.77
CA ASP A 192 -6.34 -11.44 -1.74
C ASP A 192 -5.86 -10.03 -1.39
N VAL A 193 -6.75 -9.26 -0.74
CA VAL A 193 -6.56 -7.84 -0.44
C VAL A 193 -6.56 -7.64 1.06
N HIS A 194 -5.52 -6.97 1.55
CA HIS A 194 -5.36 -6.61 2.96
C HIS A 194 -5.34 -5.09 3.11
N LEU A 195 -6.20 -4.58 3.99
CA LEU A 195 -6.32 -3.15 4.29
C LEU A 195 -5.90 -2.89 5.72
N PHE A 196 -5.02 -1.89 5.90
CA PHE A 196 -4.52 -1.48 7.21
C PHE A 196 -4.67 0.04 7.35
N ARG A 197 -4.90 0.50 8.56
CA ARG A 197 -5.02 1.91 8.88
C ARG A 197 -4.22 2.24 10.14
N SER A 198 -3.39 3.27 10.09
CA SER A 198 -2.64 3.72 11.25
C SER A 198 -3.54 4.41 12.28
N ARG A 199 -3.01 4.60 13.50
CA ARG A 199 -3.58 5.58 14.42
C ARG A 199 -3.45 6.98 13.82
N PRO A 200 -4.41 7.88 14.11
CA PRO A 200 -4.28 9.27 13.69
C PRO A 200 -3.09 9.98 14.35
N PHE A 201 -2.42 10.83 13.59
CA PHE A 201 -1.27 11.62 14.02
C PHE A 201 -1.37 13.06 13.50
N THR A 202 -0.57 13.96 14.05
CA THR A 202 -0.43 15.36 13.63
C THR A 202 0.95 15.60 13.02
N ALA A 203 1.09 16.66 12.21
CA ALA A 203 2.38 17.04 11.64
C ALA A 203 3.44 17.31 12.72
N GLN A 204 3.03 17.84 13.88
CA GLN A 204 3.94 18.15 15.00
C GLN A 204 4.52 16.88 15.64
N GLU A 205 3.70 15.83 15.80
CA GLU A 205 4.14 14.55 16.38
C GLU A 205 5.19 13.84 15.53
N VAL A 206 5.18 14.08 14.21
CA VAL A 206 6.13 13.47 13.27
C VAL A 206 7.38 14.32 13.10
N ALA A 207 7.28 15.64 13.17
CA ALA A 207 8.40 16.57 13.05
C ALA A 207 9.30 16.59 14.30
N ALA A 208 8.80 16.16 15.46
CA ALA A 208 9.50 16.15 16.74
C ALA A 208 10.36 14.89 16.97
N ARG A 209 10.38 13.94 16.04
CA ARG A 209 11.16 12.71 16.09
C ARG A 209 12.37 12.78 15.17
#